data_ecadad50a476615ebdb1721df8592f7b
#
_entry.id   ecadad50a476615ebdb1721df8592f7b
#
_cell.length_a   1.000
_cell.length_b   1.000
_cell.length_c   1.000
_cell.angle_alpha   90.00
_cell.angle_beta   90.00
_cell.angle_gamma   90.00
#
_symmetry.space_group_name_H-M   'P 1'
#
loop_
_entity.id
_entity.type
_entity.pdbx_description
1 polymer ?
#
loop_
_entity_poly.entity_id
_entity_poly.type
_entity_poly.pdbx_seq_one_letter_code
_entity_poly.pdbx_strand_id
1 'polypeptide(L)'
;MIDVGALLHTVEAAAPIDAVEAVAAELGDMVDASAVTLLIADFSGRAVVRLTSAGQVEGARGHGVEQAETVPLPGTSYEQVLRTQQADVEAVGDGARMIVPVTDRGDAIGLLELVLPRYPSADEVIDISSAAHALAYVVIAARRHTDVFEWGQRSAPFELAAEIQRRLLPASYTCEAGQFTLAGWLEPASSVGGDTFDYTLDRDCLQVSITDAVGHQVEAALLATLLVGALRNGRRKGLDLAAQAQYANDSLAESSTIGQFVTGQLLRLELSTGVAQIVNAGHTLPLRLRNGKVEEIELAVEAPFGVLPGKDFQVQPFPLEPGDRIVFLTDGMLERNAAALDVAAALAASADLHPREVVHELGAAVLRATGGDLKDDATMVCLDWYGGPPRGRSTEFGADPDRASAPA
;
A
#
# COMPACT_ATOMS: atom_id res chain seq x y z
N MET A 1 -1.61 29.14 -14.53
CA MET A 1 -0.52 28.36 -13.84
C MET A 1 -0.73 28.50 -12.35
N ILE A 2 -1.00 27.40 -11.67
CA ILE A 2 -1.20 27.36 -10.21
C ILE A 2 0.15 27.56 -9.52
N ASP A 3 0.20 28.45 -8.54
CA ASP A 3 1.41 28.69 -7.74
C ASP A 3 1.49 27.70 -6.57
N VAL A 4 2.22 26.59 -6.79
CA VAL A 4 2.47 25.58 -5.75
C VAL A 4 3.19 26.17 -4.52
N GLY A 5 3.99 27.23 -4.70
CA GLY A 5 4.64 27.95 -3.60
C GLY A 5 3.62 28.64 -2.69
N ALA A 6 2.58 29.25 -3.28
CA ALA A 6 1.46 29.82 -2.52
C ALA A 6 0.70 28.76 -1.73
N LEU A 7 0.39 27.60 -2.35
CA LEU A 7 -0.25 26.47 -1.66
C LEU A 7 0.58 26.00 -0.46
N LEU A 8 1.90 25.86 -0.61
CA LEU A 8 2.77 25.46 0.52
C LEU A 8 2.81 26.53 1.62
N HIS A 9 2.78 27.81 1.27
CA HIS A 9 2.70 28.88 2.27
C HIS A 9 1.39 28.81 3.06
N THR A 10 0.28 28.53 2.40
CA THR A 10 -1.04 28.33 3.03
C THR A 10 -1.00 27.16 4.00
N VAL A 11 -0.34 26.05 3.63
CA VAL A 11 -0.13 24.88 4.53
C VAL A 11 0.63 25.27 5.79
N GLU A 12 1.73 26.01 5.65
CA GLU A 12 2.57 26.42 6.79
C GLU A 12 1.84 27.40 7.73
N ALA A 13 0.91 28.17 7.20
CA ALA A 13 0.11 29.10 7.99
C ALA A 13 -1.07 28.43 8.73
N ALA A 14 -1.52 27.27 8.25
CA ALA A 14 -2.63 26.53 8.82
C ALA A 14 -2.18 25.57 9.94
N ALA A 15 -3.08 25.20 10.84
CA ALA A 15 -2.84 24.09 11.73
C ALA A 15 -2.78 22.77 10.93
N PRO A 16 -2.00 21.75 11.36
CA PRO A 16 -1.86 20.50 10.61
C PRO A 16 -3.18 19.78 10.29
N ILE A 17 -4.18 19.92 11.17
CA ILE A 17 -5.51 19.36 10.97
C ILE A 17 -6.30 20.09 9.88
N ASP A 18 -6.04 21.37 9.71
CA ASP A 18 -6.74 22.25 8.76
C ASP A 18 -5.97 22.40 7.44
N ALA A 19 -4.76 21.82 7.34
CA ALA A 19 -3.84 22.03 6.21
C ALA A 19 -4.47 21.66 4.86
N VAL A 20 -5.20 20.55 4.81
CA VAL A 20 -5.85 20.07 3.57
C VAL A 20 -7.02 20.98 3.19
N GLU A 21 -7.83 21.42 4.17
CA GLU A 21 -8.92 22.36 3.92
C GLU A 21 -8.40 23.70 3.41
N ALA A 22 -7.32 24.19 4.01
CA ALA A 22 -6.70 25.43 3.59
C ALA A 22 -6.19 25.35 2.14
N VAL A 23 -5.54 24.24 1.76
CA VAL A 23 -5.10 24.01 0.37
C VAL A 23 -6.28 23.86 -0.58
N ALA A 24 -7.33 23.14 -0.17
CA ALA A 24 -8.53 22.99 -1.00
C ALA A 24 -9.24 24.34 -1.26
N ALA A 25 -9.33 25.19 -0.24
CA ALA A 25 -9.90 26.52 -0.38
C ALA A 25 -9.05 27.40 -1.31
N GLU A 26 -7.73 27.48 -1.07
CA GLU A 26 -6.81 28.26 -1.90
C GLU A 26 -6.80 27.80 -3.36
N LEU A 27 -6.78 26.49 -3.60
CA LEU A 27 -6.88 25.92 -4.94
C LEU A 27 -8.24 26.26 -5.57
N GLY A 28 -9.32 26.17 -4.81
CA GLY A 28 -10.66 26.56 -5.28
C GLY A 28 -10.71 28.00 -5.77
N ASP A 29 -10.14 28.90 -4.99
CA ASP A 29 -10.07 30.33 -5.35
C ASP A 29 -9.22 30.57 -6.62
N MET A 30 -8.11 29.82 -6.76
CA MET A 30 -7.21 29.96 -7.94
C MET A 30 -7.86 29.50 -9.25
N VAL A 31 -8.82 28.57 -9.22
CA VAL A 31 -9.45 27.97 -10.41
C VAL A 31 -10.96 28.29 -10.50
N ASP A 32 -11.46 29.20 -9.68
CA ASP A 32 -12.89 29.55 -9.56
C ASP A 32 -13.80 28.33 -9.31
N ALA A 33 -13.31 27.28 -8.64
CA ALA A 33 -14.09 26.11 -8.34
C ALA A 33 -15.16 26.39 -7.27
N SER A 34 -16.38 25.92 -7.49
CA SER A 34 -17.46 26.04 -6.51
C SER A 34 -17.35 25.06 -5.34
N ALA A 35 -16.60 23.97 -5.54
CA ALA A 35 -16.25 23.02 -4.52
C ALA A 35 -14.92 22.31 -4.85
N VAL A 36 -14.11 22.06 -3.81
CA VAL A 36 -12.92 21.24 -3.87
C VAL A 36 -12.97 20.24 -2.71
N THR A 37 -12.88 18.96 -3.01
CA THR A 37 -13.06 17.89 -2.02
C THR A 37 -11.91 16.90 -2.11
N LEU A 38 -11.25 16.60 -0.99
CA LEU A 38 -10.31 15.49 -0.88
C LEU A 38 -11.07 14.24 -0.45
N LEU A 39 -10.86 13.15 -1.21
CA LEU A 39 -11.30 11.81 -0.86
C LEU A 39 -10.08 10.96 -0.58
N ILE A 40 -10.01 10.32 0.58
CA ILE A 40 -8.90 9.44 0.96
C ILE A 40 -9.23 8.00 0.56
N ALA A 41 -8.30 7.33 -0.11
CA ALA A 41 -8.44 5.91 -0.40
C ALA A 41 -8.41 5.12 0.91
N ASP A 42 -9.39 4.22 1.09
CA ASP A 42 -9.41 3.36 2.25
C ASP A 42 -8.36 2.24 2.12
N PHE A 43 -8.07 1.63 3.22
CA PHE A 43 -7.03 0.59 3.27
C PHE A 43 -7.39 -0.69 2.53
N SER A 44 -8.66 -0.98 2.34
CA SER A 44 -9.11 -2.15 1.58
C SER A 44 -8.96 -1.97 0.07
N GLY A 45 -8.77 -0.73 -0.40
CA GLY A 45 -8.77 -0.38 -1.82
C GLY A 45 -10.13 -0.51 -2.49
N ARG A 46 -11.24 -0.54 -1.72
CA ARG A 46 -12.60 -0.73 -2.22
C ARG A 46 -13.48 0.49 -2.11
N ALA A 47 -13.04 1.50 -1.40
CA ALA A 47 -13.78 2.73 -1.18
C ALA A 47 -12.85 3.94 -1.10
N VAL A 48 -13.42 5.10 -1.27
CA VAL A 48 -12.82 6.37 -0.85
C VAL A 48 -13.70 7.03 0.20
N VAL A 49 -13.08 7.77 1.09
CA VAL A 49 -13.74 8.47 2.18
C VAL A 49 -13.61 9.97 1.98
N ARG A 50 -14.72 10.67 1.95
CA ARG A 50 -14.78 12.12 1.80
C ARG A 50 -14.42 12.78 3.12
N LEU A 51 -13.26 13.44 3.19
CA LEU A 51 -12.78 14.13 4.40
C LEU A 51 -13.11 15.62 4.42
N THR A 52 -13.03 16.29 3.27
CA THR A 52 -13.03 17.75 3.17
C THR A 52 -13.83 18.22 1.98
N SER A 53 -14.65 19.23 2.16
CA SER A 53 -15.36 19.93 1.09
C SER A 53 -15.25 21.43 1.31
N ALA A 54 -14.39 22.10 0.57
CA ALA A 54 -14.38 23.56 0.54
C ALA A 54 -15.64 24.04 -0.19
N GLY A 55 -16.48 24.83 0.48
CA GLY A 55 -17.70 25.43 -0.07
C GLY A 55 -19.04 24.80 0.35
N GLN A 56 -19.06 23.66 1.05
CA GLN A 56 -20.31 22.98 1.38
C GLN A 56 -20.66 22.82 2.87
N VAL A 57 -19.80 23.13 3.83
CA VAL A 57 -20.07 22.81 5.24
C VAL A 57 -19.91 24.00 6.17
N GLU A 58 -21.00 24.70 6.43
CA GLU A 58 -21.19 25.41 7.71
C GLU A 58 -21.77 24.38 8.73
N GLY A 59 -20.95 23.99 9.72
CA GLY A 59 -21.50 23.46 10.96
C GLY A 59 -21.10 22.07 11.44
N ALA A 60 -20.24 21.29 10.75
CA ALA A 60 -19.81 19.97 11.21
C ALA A 60 -18.37 20.00 11.76
N ARG A 61 -18.15 20.69 12.86
CA ARG A 61 -16.88 20.64 13.62
C ARG A 61 -17.14 20.02 14.98
N GLY A 62 -16.81 18.74 15.14
CA GLY A 62 -16.85 18.09 16.43
C GLY A 62 -15.87 16.92 16.41
N HIS A 63 -14.85 16.93 17.25
CA HIS A 63 -13.99 15.79 17.50
C HIS A 63 -14.83 14.54 17.79
N GLY A 64 -14.74 13.51 16.94
CA GLY A 64 -15.37 12.20 17.12
C GLY A 64 -16.81 12.07 16.58
N VAL A 65 -17.34 13.03 15.82
CA VAL A 65 -18.70 12.97 15.24
C VAL A 65 -18.69 13.26 13.72
N GLU A 66 -17.55 13.35 13.10
CA GLU A 66 -17.46 13.48 11.65
C GLU A 66 -17.93 12.17 11.00
N GLN A 67 -19.14 12.18 10.46
CA GLN A 67 -19.62 11.11 9.58
C GLN A 67 -18.95 11.31 8.23
N ALA A 68 -17.82 10.65 8.03
CA ALA A 68 -17.20 10.59 6.73
C ALA A 68 -18.09 9.77 5.78
N GLU A 69 -18.39 10.33 4.63
CA GLU A 69 -19.12 9.63 3.59
C GLU A 69 -18.19 8.63 2.91
N THR A 70 -18.48 7.34 3.04
CA THR A 70 -17.79 6.28 2.34
C THR A 70 -18.39 6.08 0.95
N VAL A 71 -17.60 6.24 -0.10
CA VAL A 71 -18.01 6.06 -1.49
C VAL A 71 -17.39 4.80 -2.04
N PRO A 72 -18.16 3.75 -2.40
CA PRO A 72 -17.64 2.55 -3.02
C PRO A 72 -16.94 2.86 -4.35
N LEU A 73 -15.81 2.20 -4.63
CA LEU A 73 -15.06 2.37 -5.88
C LEU A 73 -15.63 1.60 -7.07
N PRO A 74 -16.06 0.33 -6.95
CA PRO A 74 -16.36 -0.51 -8.08
C PRO A 74 -17.35 0.10 -9.08
N GLY A 75 -16.95 0.20 -10.34
CA GLY A 75 -17.76 0.72 -11.45
C GLY A 75 -17.91 2.25 -11.48
N THR A 76 -17.10 2.99 -10.74
CA THR A 76 -17.15 4.46 -10.68
C THR A 76 -16.00 5.12 -11.43
N SER A 77 -16.16 6.42 -11.75
CA SER A 77 -15.07 7.25 -12.26
C SER A 77 -13.91 7.38 -11.26
N TYR A 78 -14.17 7.26 -9.97
CA TYR A 78 -13.13 7.25 -8.94
C TYR A 78 -12.20 6.03 -9.07
N GLU A 79 -12.77 4.83 -9.27
CA GLU A 79 -11.99 3.63 -9.53
C GLU A 79 -11.13 3.77 -10.79
N GLN A 80 -11.73 4.30 -11.87
CA GLN A 80 -11.00 4.52 -13.12
C GLN A 80 -9.80 5.46 -12.93
N VAL A 81 -9.98 6.59 -12.23
CA VAL A 81 -8.90 7.55 -11.97
C VAL A 81 -7.79 6.94 -11.11
N LEU A 82 -8.13 6.20 -10.05
CA LEU A 82 -7.14 5.50 -9.24
C LEU A 82 -6.38 4.45 -10.04
N ARG A 83 -7.07 3.71 -10.93
CA ARG A 83 -6.51 2.65 -11.74
C ARG A 83 -5.57 3.18 -12.83
N THR A 84 -6.03 4.19 -13.59
CA THR A 84 -5.28 4.75 -14.72
C THR A 84 -4.26 5.81 -14.31
N GLN A 85 -4.39 6.37 -13.12
CA GLN A 85 -3.60 7.50 -12.63
C GLN A 85 -3.71 8.74 -13.55
N GLN A 86 -4.82 8.87 -14.24
CA GLN A 86 -5.12 10.01 -15.11
C GLN A 86 -6.33 10.77 -14.59
N ALA A 87 -6.32 12.08 -14.78
CA ALA A 87 -7.47 12.92 -14.45
C ALA A 87 -8.66 12.57 -15.34
N ASP A 88 -9.86 12.52 -14.75
CA ASP A 88 -11.13 12.41 -15.44
C ASP A 88 -11.89 13.73 -15.39
N VAL A 89 -12.46 14.17 -16.51
CA VAL A 89 -13.20 15.43 -16.63
C VAL A 89 -14.54 15.17 -17.30
N GLU A 90 -15.61 15.34 -16.56
CA GLU A 90 -16.98 15.18 -17.02
C GLU A 90 -17.69 16.53 -17.10
N ALA A 91 -18.38 16.80 -18.19
CA ALA A 91 -19.21 17.99 -18.33
C ALA A 91 -20.50 17.86 -17.47
N VAL A 92 -20.78 18.84 -16.62
CA VAL A 92 -21.95 18.86 -15.75
C VAL A 92 -22.66 20.22 -15.88
N GLY A 93 -23.79 20.24 -16.58
CA GLY A 93 -24.47 21.50 -16.90
C GLY A 93 -23.60 22.43 -17.75
N ASP A 94 -23.42 23.67 -17.30
CA ASP A 94 -22.54 24.66 -17.93
C ASP A 94 -21.09 24.56 -17.43
N GLY A 95 -20.80 23.72 -16.42
CA GLY A 95 -19.52 23.52 -15.80
C GLY A 95 -18.91 22.14 -16.07
N ALA A 96 -17.95 21.74 -15.22
CA ALA A 96 -17.33 20.43 -15.26
C ALA A 96 -17.08 19.90 -13.84
N ARG A 97 -17.12 18.58 -13.70
CA ARG A 97 -16.59 17.82 -12.58
C ARG A 97 -15.26 17.24 -13.01
N MET A 98 -14.23 17.52 -12.24
CA MET A 98 -12.89 16.98 -12.47
C MET A 98 -12.45 16.15 -11.29
N ILE A 99 -11.91 14.95 -11.55
CA ILE A 99 -11.35 14.05 -10.55
C ILE A 99 -9.88 13.82 -10.90
N VAL A 100 -9.00 14.00 -9.93
CA VAL A 100 -7.54 13.93 -10.11
C VAL A 100 -6.94 13.00 -9.06
N PRO A 101 -5.99 12.09 -9.42
CA PRO A 101 -5.32 11.25 -8.43
C PRO A 101 -4.40 12.08 -7.53
N VAL A 102 -4.40 11.76 -6.25
CA VAL A 102 -3.47 12.29 -5.25
C VAL A 102 -2.51 11.15 -4.91
N THR A 103 -1.34 11.17 -5.55
CA THR A 103 -0.43 10.01 -5.60
C THR A 103 1.01 10.40 -5.29
N ASP A 104 1.71 9.54 -4.55
CA ASP A 104 3.17 9.57 -4.39
C ASP A 104 3.78 8.21 -4.73
N ARG A 105 4.73 8.17 -5.68
CA ARG A 105 5.44 6.93 -6.11
C ARG A 105 4.51 5.75 -6.41
N GLY A 106 3.40 6.02 -7.09
CA GLY A 106 2.40 5.01 -7.42
C GLY A 106 1.47 4.64 -6.25
N ASP A 107 1.75 5.12 -5.04
CA ASP A 107 0.86 4.96 -3.88
C ASP A 107 -0.29 5.96 -3.97
N ALA A 108 -1.47 5.47 -4.28
CA ALA A 108 -2.67 6.29 -4.44
C ALA A 108 -3.25 6.63 -3.06
N ILE A 109 -2.88 7.81 -2.53
CA ILE A 109 -3.35 8.30 -1.24
C ILE A 109 -4.85 8.62 -1.28
N GLY A 110 -5.34 9.06 -2.46
CA GLY A 110 -6.72 9.43 -2.64
C GLY A 110 -6.98 10.16 -3.94
N LEU A 111 -8.04 10.94 -3.94
CA LEU A 111 -8.52 11.71 -5.09
C LEU A 111 -8.83 13.14 -4.68
N LEU A 112 -8.61 14.08 -5.59
CA LEU A 112 -9.10 15.44 -5.48
C LEU A 112 -10.25 15.63 -6.48
N GLU A 113 -11.44 15.97 -5.98
CA GLU A 113 -12.61 16.26 -6.79
C GLU A 113 -12.87 17.77 -6.80
N LEU A 114 -13.05 18.33 -8.00
CA LEU A 114 -13.36 19.73 -8.19
C LEU A 114 -14.65 19.90 -9.00
N VAL A 115 -15.44 20.90 -8.63
CA VAL A 115 -16.60 21.38 -9.43
C VAL A 115 -16.23 22.74 -10.02
N LEU A 116 -15.98 22.75 -11.32
CA LEU A 116 -15.51 23.90 -12.08
C LEU A 116 -16.67 24.63 -12.78
N PRO A 117 -16.63 25.99 -12.93
CA PRO A 117 -17.67 26.74 -13.60
C PRO A 117 -17.74 26.53 -15.11
N ARG A 118 -16.70 25.96 -15.71
CA ARG A 118 -16.56 25.64 -17.13
C ARG A 118 -15.68 24.43 -17.34
N TYR A 119 -15.69 23.88 -18.53
CA TYR A 119 -14.76 22.80 -18.91
C TYR A 119 -13.31 23.33 -18.92
N PRO A 120 -12.38 22.69 -18.20
CA PRO A 120 -10.99 23.15 -18.10
C PRO A 120 -10.24 22.93 -19.42
N SER A 121 -9.29 23.80 -19.71
CA SER A 121 -8.30 23.60 -20.80
C SER A 121 -7.30 22.51 -20.42
N ALA A 122 -6.56 22.01 -21.41
CA ALA A 122 -5.50 21.01 -21.15
C ALA A 122 -4.43 21.53 -20.18
N ASP A 123 -4.05 22.80 -20.27
CA ASP A 123 -3.07 23.43 -19.38
C ASP A 123 -3.62 23.51 -17.93
N GLU A 124 -4.90 23.80 -17.76
CA GLU A 124 -5.53 23.81 -16.43
C GLU A 124 -5.61 22.40 -15.82
N VAL A 125 -5.86 21.39 -16.64
CA VAL A 125 -5.82 19.98 -16.17
C VAL A 125 -4.43 19.63 -15.66
N ILE A 126 -3.37 20.02 -16.37
CA ILE A 126 -1.97 19.81 -15.96
C ILE A 126 -1.66 20.56 -14.66
N ASP A 127 -2.07 21.82 -14.57
CA ASP A 127 -1.82 22.67 -13.39
C ASP A 127 -2.54 22.09 -12.14
N ILE A 128 -3.82 21.68 -12.28
CA ILE A 128 -4.58 21.07 -11.17
C ILE A 128 -3.97 19.72 -10.78
N SER A 129 -3.54 18.89 -11.74
CA SER A 129 -2.88 17.62 -11.47
C SER A 129 -1.55 17.81 -10.73
N SER A 130 -0.80 18.85 -11.07
CA SER A 130 0.42 19.21 -10.33
C SER A 130 0.14 19.64 -8.90
N ALA A 131 -0.95 20.38 -8.67
CA ALA A 131 -1.38 20.77 -7.32
C ALA A 131 -1.86 19.54 -6.50
N ALA A 132 -2.61 18.63 -7.12
CA ALA A 132 -3.03 17.37 -6.49
C ALA A 132 -1.83 16.49 -6.10
N HIS A 133 -0.81 16.42 -6.94
CA HIS A 133 0.44 15.72 -6.58
C HIS A 133 1.17 16.41 -5.42
N ALA A 134 1.23 17.74 -5.39
CA ALA A 134 1.79 18.48 -4.25
C ALA A 134 0.98 18.22 -2.96
N LEU A 135 -0.35 18.10 -3.05
CA LEU A 135 -1.23 17.77 -1.94
C LEU A 135 -0.93 16.39 -1.34
N ALA A 136 -0.44 15.43 -2.13
CA ALA A 136 0.01 14.14 -1.61
C ALA A 136 1.09 14.32 -0.52
N TYR A 137 2.09 15.17 -0.77
CA TYR A 137 3.14 15.45 0.21
C TYR A 137 2.62 16.23 1.42
N VAL A 138 1.63 17.10 1.24
CA VAL A 138 0.96 17.80 2.35
C VAL A 138 0.28 16.77 3.27
N VAL A 139 -0.50 15.84 2.71
CA VAL A 139 -1.15 14.77 3.48
C VAL A 139 -0.13 13.91 4.22
N ILE A 140 0.95 13.47 3.53
CA ILE A 140 2.02 12.68 4.14
C ILE A 140 2.70 13.43 5.29
N ALA A 141 2.96 14.73 5.15
CA ALA A 141 3.55 15.54 6.21
C ALA A 141 2.59 15.75 7.39
N ALA A 142 1.33 16.07 7.11
CA ALA A 142 0.31 16.34 8.12
C ALA A 142 -0.05 15.11 8.96
N ARG A 143 -0.01 13.89 8.41
CA ARG A 143 -0.20 12.62 9.13
C ARG A 143 0.71 12.43 10.35
N ARG A 144 1.81 13.17 10.44
CA ARG A 144 2.70 13.14 11.62
C ARG A 144 2.10 13.83 12.85
N HIS A 145 1.09 14.65 12.67
CA HIS A 145 0.57 15.58 13.65
C HIS A 145 -0.91 15.41 13.95
N THR A 146 -1.63 14.61 13.15
CA THR A 146 -3.08 14.39 13.28
C THR A 146 -3.47 12.99 12.82
N ASP A 147 -4.45 12.39 13.49
CA ASP A 147 -5.01 11.08 13.15
C ASP A 147 -6.17 11.20 12.12
N VAL A 148 -6.52 12.38 11.67
CA VAL A 148 -7.68 12.62 10.79
C VAL A 148 -7.59 11.84 9.47
N PHE A 149 -6.39 11.74 8.91
CA PHE A 149 -6.16 11.01 7.66
C PHE A 149 -6.18 9.49 7.86
N GLU A 150 -5.68 9.00 9.00
CA GLU A 150 -5.77 7.59 9.35
C GLU A 150 -7.21 7.18 9.66
N TRP A 151 -7.96 8.07 10.30
CA TRP A 151 -9.38 7.87 10.52
C TRP A 151 -10.14 7.81 9.19
N GLY A 152 -9.86 8.70 8.23
CA GLY A 152 -10.43 8.70 6.88
C GLY A 152 -10.07 7.48 6.03
N GLN A 153 -8.98 6.76 6.34
CA GLN A 153 -8.61 5.52 5.68
C GLN A 153 -9.37 4.29 6.21
N ARG A 154 -10.27 4.46 7.17
CA ARG A 154 -11.02 3.37 7.80
C ARG A 154 -12.48 3.41 7.38
N SER A 155 -12.85 2.57 6.44
CA SER A 155 -14.26 2.35 6.08
C SER A 155 -15.02 1.53 7.14
N ALA A 156 -14.27 0.85 8.05
CA ALA A 156 -14.81 0.07 9.17
C ALA A 156 -13.96 0.26 10.43
N PRO A 157 -14.57 0.12 11.65
CA PRO A 157 -13.81 0.15 12.90
C PRO A 157 -12.80 -1.00 12.98
N PHE A 158 -11.60 -0.73 13.52
CA PHE A 158 -10.59 -1.74 13.79
C PHE A 158 -10.60 -2.14 15.26
N GLU A 159 -10.36 -3.44 15.51
CA GLU A 159 -10.03 -3.94 16.83
C GLU A 159 -8.58 -3.60 17.21
N LEU A 160 -8.24 -3.69 18.50
CA LEU A 160 -6.91 -3.33 19.01
C LEU A 160 -5.77 -4.10 18.32
N ALA A 161 -5.98 -5.38 18.01
CA ALA A 161 -4.97 -6.20 17.32
C ALA A 161 -4.69 -5.66 15.91
N ALA A 162 -5.72 -5.35 15.13
CA ALA A 162 -5.61 -4.77 13.81
C ALA A 162 -4.97 -3.36 13.85
N GLU A 163 -5.23 -2.59 14.89
CA GLU A 163 -4.58 -1.29 15.09
C GLU A 163 -3.07 -1.43 15.35
N ILE A 164 -2.66 -2.39 16.19
CA ILE A 164 -1.24 -2.69 16.44
C ILE A 164 -0.57 -3.17 15.15
N GLN A 165 -1.18 -4.16 14.48
CA GLN A 165 -0.69 -4.74 13.23
C GLN A 165 -0.46 -3.67 12.17
N ARG A 166 -1.42 -2.76 12.01
CA ARG A 166 -1.34 -1.68 11.04
C ARG A 166 -0.17 -0.72 11.28
N ARG A 167 0.18 -0.45 12.53
CA ARG A 167 1.35 0.36 12.89
C ARG A 167 2.68 -0.31 12.55
N LEU A 168 2.67 -1.62 12.29
CA LEU A 168 3.85 -2.38 11.86
C LEU A 168 4.08 -2.30 10.35
N LEU A 169 3.03 -2.06 9.56
CA LEU A 169 3.13 -1.99 8.11
C LEU A 169 3.96 -0.76 7.66
N PRO A 170 4.47 -0.76 6.44
CA PRO A 170 5.16 0.41 5.88
C PRO A 170 4.18 1.58 5.73
N ALA A 171 4.72 2.81 5.76
CA ALA A 171 3.92 4.02 5.62
C ALA A 171 3.27 4.18 4.24
N SER A 172 3.82 3.54 3.22
CA SER A 172 3.32 3.48 1.85
C SER A 172 3.20 2.02 1.45
N TYR A 173 2.06 1.64 0.87
CA TYR A 173 1.80 0.26 0.45
C TYR A 173 2.25 -0.01 -0.97
N THR A 174 2.51 1.04 -1.74
CA THR A 174 3.03 0.95 -3.10
C THR A 174 4.31 1.75 -3.21
N CYS A 175 5.28 1.23 -3.94
CA CYS A 175 6.53 1.92 -4.27
C CYS A 175 6.92 1.65 -5.71
N GLU A 176 6.75 2.64 -6.57
CA GLU A 176 7.34 2.65 -7.89
C GLU A 176 8.78 3.19 -7.83
N ALA A 177 9.71 2.36 -8.25
CA ALA A 177 11.10 2.74 -8.49
C ALA A 177 11.50 2.37 -9.92
N GLY A 178 12.54 2.98 -10.48
CA GLY A 178 12.89 2.79 -11.89
C GLY A 178 13.09 1.34 -12.32
N GLN A 179 13.56 0.46 -11.41
CA GLN A 179 13.88 -0.93 -11.68
C GLN A 179 12.82 -1.93 -11.20
N PHE A 180 11.90 -1.50 -10.35
CA PHE A 180 10.82 -2.33 -9.83
C PHE A 180 9.58 -1.51 -9.48
N THR A 181 8.45 -2.19 -9.35
CA THR A 181 7.27 -1.71 -8.64
C THR A 181 6.88 -2.74 -7.61
N LEU A 182 6.66 -2.31 -6.37
CA LEU A 182 6.18 -3.14 -5.28
C LEU A 182 4.83 -2.61 -4.81
N ALA A 183 3.90 -3.51 -4.51
CA ALA A 183 2.67 -3.19 -3.81
C ALA A 183 2.35 -4.27 -2.78
N GLY A 184 1.86 -3.86 -1.61
CA GLY A 184 1.41 -4.74 -0.55
C GLY A 184 -0.07 -4.52 -0.23
N TRP A 185 -0.70 -5.55 0.31
CA TRP A 185 -2.08 -5.51 0.78
C TRP A 185 -2.25 -6.44 1.98
N LEU A 186 -3.07 -6.02 2.93
CA LEU A 186 -3.44 -6.80 4.10
C LEU A 186 -4.90 -6.53 4.44
N GLU A 187 -5.69 -7.59 4.56
CA GLU A 187 -7.04 -7.57 5.13
C GLU A 187 -7.02 -8.35 6.44
N PRO A 188 -7.25 -7.69 7.57
CA PRO A 188 -7.27 -8.39 8.85
C PRO A 188 -8.55 -9.22 8.98
N ALA A 189 -8.42 -10.45 9.50
CA ALA A 189 -9.57 -11.20 9.99
C ALA A 189 -10.13 -10.56 11.26
N SER A 190 -11.42 -10.78 11.53
CA SER A 190 -12.10 -10.15 12.68
C SER A 190 -11.53 -10.53 14.06
N SER A 191 -10.76 -11.61 14.15
CA SER A 191 -10.27 -12.16 15.42
C SER A 191 -8.75 -12.43 15.44
N VAL A 192 -8.01 -12.08 14.39
CA VAL A 192 -6.58 -12.37 14.22
C VAL A 192 -5.85 -11.07 13.97
N GLY A 193 -4.54 -11.02 14.10
CA GLY A 193 -3.76 -9.79 13.92
C GLY A 193 -2.27 -10.09 13.93
N GLY A 194 -1.83 -11.15 13.20
CA GLY A 194 -0.46 -11.66 13.19
C GLY A 194 0.34 -11.35 11.95
N ASP A 195 -0.34 -11.14 10.83
CA ASP A 195 0.28 -10.89 9.54
C ASP A 195 0.96 -9.53 9.45
N THR A 196 2.10 -9.47 8.80
CA THR A 196 2.73 -8.21 8.42
C THR A 196 3.51 -8.35 7.13
N PHE A 197 3.66 -7.24 6.42
CA PHE A 197 4.68 -7.07 5.41
C PHE A 197 5.46 -5.79 5.68
N ASP A 198 6.72 -5.77 5.24
CA ASP A 198 7.56 -4.59 5.34
C ASP A 198 8.54 -4.55 4.17
N TYR A 199 8.91 -3.36 3.75
CA TYR A 199 9.98 -3.19 2.78
C TYR A 199 10.83 -1.97 3.13
N THR A 200 12.03 -1.99 2.63
CA THR A 200 12.92 -0.82 2.69
C THR A 200 13.77 -0.77 1.44
N LEU A 201 13.92 0.43 0.92
CA LEU A 201 14.79 0.73 -0.20
C LEU A 201 16.02 1.44 0.35
N ASP A 202 17.16 0.80 0.19
CA ASP A 202 18.45 1.41 0.40
C ASP A 202 19.01 1.90 -0.95
N ARG A 203 20.19 2.50 -0.96
CA ARG A 203 20.78 3.05 -2.19
C ARG A 203 20.89 2.02 -3.31
N ASP A 204 21.31 0.80 -2.99
CA ASP A 204 21.60 -0.27 -3.93
C ASP A 204 20.83 -1.57 -3.66
N CYS A 205 19.90 -1.57 -2.71
CA CYS A 205 19.25 -2.78 -2.25
C CYS A 205 17.80 -2.55 -1.87
N LEU A 206 16.91 -3.41 -2.37
CA LEU A 206 15.55 -3.59 -1.87
C LEU A 206 15.52 -4.77 -0.90
N GLN A 207 14.97 -4.57 0.29
CA GLN A 207 14.64 -5.64 1.23
C GLN A 207 13.14 -5.70 1.42
N VAL A 208 12.59 -6.91 1.37
CA VAL A 208 11.15 -7.17 1.57
C VAL A 208 11.01 -8.28 2.61
N SER A 209 10.04 -8.16 3.48
CA SER A 209 9.62 -9.24 4.37
C SER A 209 8.11 -9.39 4.37
N ILE A 210 7.66 -10.64 4.46
CA ILE A 210 6.28 -11.02 4.76
C ILE A 210 6.33 -12.00 5.92
N THR A 211 5.48 -11.81 6.91
CA THR A 211 5.51 -12.63 8.14
C THR A 211 4.10 -12.86 8.66
N ASP A 212 3.92 -14.01 9.31
CA ASP A 212 2.67 -14.42 9.92
C ASP A 212 2.96 -15.01 11.31
N ALA A 213 2.42 -14.37 12.34
CA ALA A 213 2.63 -14.74 13.73
C ALA A 213 1.52 -15.68 14.22
N VAL A 214 1.93 -16.84 14.70
CA VAL A 214 0.99 -17.81 15.28
C VAL A 214 0.23 -17.22 16.47
N GLY A 215 -1.06 -17.54 16.55
CA GLY A 215 -1.93 -17.09 17.63
C GLY A 215 -3.09 -16.26 17.12
N HIS A 216 -3.69 -15.51 18.01
CA HIS A 216 -4.84 -14.67 17.69
C HIS A 216 -4.82 -13.37 18.51
N GLN A 217 -5.52 -12.37 18.00
CA GLN A 217 -5.70 -11.08 18.67
C GLN A 217 -4.39 -10.39 19.04
N VAL A 218 -4.35 -9.76 20.22
CA VAL A 218 -3.22 -8.95 20.69
C VAL A 218 -1.93 -9.75 20.86
N GLU A 219 -2.02 -11.04 21.19
CA GLU A 219 -0.82 -11.89 21.37
C GLU A 219 -0.05 -12.06 20.06
N ALA A 220 -0.74 -12.38 18.97
CA ALA A 220 -0.12 -12.48 17.65
C ALA A 220 0.45 -11.12 17.18
N ALA A 221 -0.30 -10.02 17.38
CA ALA A 221 0.18 -8.68 17.06
C ALA A 221 1.44 -8.28 17.85
N LEU A 222 1.58 -8.72 19.10
CA LEU A 222 2.78 -8.48 19.90
C LEU A 222 3.98 -9.31 19.39
N LEU A 223 3.78 -10.58 18.99
CA LEU A 223 4.82 -11.39 18.38
C LEU A 223 5.30 -10.77 17.04
N ALA A 224 4.35 -10.35 16.20
CA ALA A 224 4.65 -9.62 14.98
C ALA A 224 5.46 -8.35 15.28
N THR A 225 5.10 -7.60 16.34
CA THR A 225 5.82 -6.39 16.77
C THR A 225 7.27 -6.70 17.12
N LEU A 226 7.53 -7.78 17.86
CA LEU A 226 8.89 -8.18 18.24
C LEU A 226 9.71 -8.54 17.00
N LEU A 227 9.15 -9.36 16.10
CA LEU A 227 9.85 -9.81 14.89
C LEU A 227 10.15 -8.63 13.96
N VAL A 228 9.15 -7.83 13.60
CA VAL A 228 9.33 -6.65 12.72
C VAL A 228 10.30 -5.65 13.33
N GLY A 229 10.20 -5.42 14.64
CA GLY A 229 11.15 -4.58 15.39
C GLY A 229 12.58 -5.09 15.29
N ALA A 230 12.80 -6.39 15.47
CA ALA A 230 14.11 -7.03 15.33
C ALA A 230 14.65 -6.95 13.89
N LEU A 231 13.82 -7.26 12.88
CA LEU A 231 14.20 -7.14 11.47
C LEU A 231 14.62 -5.71 11.10
N ARG A 232 13.81 -4.71 11.47
CA ARG A 232 14.14 -3.29 11.25
C ARG A 232 15.42 -2.87 11.96
N ASN A 233 15.66 -3.37 13.19
CA ASN A 233 16.88 -3.10 13.92
C ASN A 233 18.10 -3.79 13.29
N GLY A 234 17.96 -5.03 12.84
CA GLY A 234 19.00 -5.76 12.10
C GLY A 234 19.46 -5.02 10.83
N ARG A 235 18.49 -4.53 10.04
CA ARG A 235 18.77 -3.69 8.86
C ARG A 235 19.57 -2.43 9.22
N ARG A 236 19.14 -1.71 10.26
CA ARG A 236 19.84 -0.49 10.73
C ARG A 236 21.24 -0.75 11.26
N LYS A 237 21.52 -1.96 11.73
CA LYS A 237 22.86 -2.40 12.12
C LYS A 237 23.73 -2.81 10.93
N GLY A 238 23.19 -2.85 9.71
CA GLY A 238 23.89 -3.28 8.50
C GLY A 238 24.16 -4.78 8.44
N LEU A 239 23.37 -5.59 9.14
CA LEU A 239 23.49 -7.04 9.10
C LEU A 239 23.15 -7.58 7.71
N ASP A 240 23.84 -8.60 7.26
CA ASP A 240 23.45 -9.35 6.06
C ASP A 240 22.19 -10.18 6.30
N LEU A 241 21.65 -10.81 5.26
CA LEU A 241 20.35 -11.47 5.33
C LEU A 241 20.32 -12.63 6.34
N ALA A 242 21.43 -13.43 6.42
CA ALA A 242 21.53 -14.52 7.39
C ALA A 242 21.56 -14.00 8.82
N ALA A 243 22.41 -13.01 9.08
CA ALA A 243 22.54 -12.39 10.38
C ALA A 243 21.25 -11.65 10.81
N GLN A 244 20.51 -11.05 9.87
CA GLN A 244 19.18 -10.47 10.15
C GLN A 244 18.19 -11.54 10.60
N ALA A 245 18.11 -12.67 9.86
CA ALA A 245 17.22 -13.77 10.17
C ALA A 245 17.56 -14.38 11.55
N GLN A 246 18.84 -14.62 11.82
CA GLN A 246 19.30 -15.14 13.12
C GLN A 246 18.97 -14.15 14.26
N TYR A 247 19.29 -12.86 14.08
CA TYR A 247 19.02 -11.83 15.08
C TYR A 247 17.53 -11.72 15.41
N ALA A 248 16.66 -11.78 14.38
CA ALA A 248 15.22 -11.75 14.58
C ALA A 248 14.70 -13.01 15.30
N ASN A 249 15.21 -14.19 14.89
CA ASN A 249 14.91 -15.47 15.55
C ASN A 249 15.25 -15.47 17.03
N ASP A 250 16.47 -15.05 17.37
CA ASP A 250 16.96 -15.07 18.76
C ASP A 250 16.21 -14.04 19.61
N SER A 251 15.96 -12.84 19.07
CA SER A 251 15.16 -11.81 19.76
C SER A 251 13.75 -12.29 20.07
N LEU A 252 13.13 -13.04 19.14
CA LEU A 252 11.81 -13.63 19.34
C LEU A 252 11.87 -14.75 20.39
N ALA A 253 12.83 -15.69 20.27
CA ALA A 253 12.98 -16.82 21.19
C ALA A 253 13.27 -16.40 22.65
N GLU A 254 14.00 -15.29 22.84
CA GLU A 254 14.25 -14.72 24.17
C GLU A 254 13.02 -14.09 24.81
N SER A 255 12.07 -13.61 24.00
CA SER A 255 10.94 -12.79 24.45
C SER A 255 9.61 -13.53 24.43
N SER A 256 9.52 -14.66 23.72
CA SER A 256 8.28 -15.44 23.56
C SER A 256 8.21 -16.61 24.53
N THR A 257 6.99 -17.14 24.69
CA THR A 257 6.74 -18.36 25.46
C THR A 257 6.77 -19.59 24.55
N ILE A 258 6.92 -20.77 25.18
CA ILE A 258 6.95 -22.05 24.43
C ILE A 258 5.69 -22.21 23.56
N GLY A 259 5.91 -22.48 22.28
CA GLY A 259 4.83 -22.68 21.30
C GLY A 259 4.46 -21.41 20.53
N GLN A 260 5.04 -20.28 20.84
CA GLN A 260 4.90 -19.04 20.05
C GLN A 260 6.02 -18.94 19.02
N PHE A 261 5.67 -18.71 17.78
CA PHE A 261 6.60 -18.58 16.65
C PHE A 261 6.00 -17.69 15.57
N VAL A 262 6.81 -17.30 14.62
CA VAL A 262 6.38 -16.53 13.45
C VAL A 262 6.94 -17.18 12.19
N THR A 263 6.09 -17.46 11.21
CA THR A 263 6.56 -17.83 9.88
C THR A 263 6.92 -16.60 9.08
N GLY A 264 7.80 -16.71 8.09
CA GLY A 264 8.10 -15.55 7.25
C GLY A 264 9.15 -15.79 6.19
N GLN A 265 9.18 -14.83 5.25
CA GLN A 265 10.20 -14.76 4.21
C GLN A 265 10.90 -13.41 4.25
N LEU A 266 12.20 -13.45 4.05
CA LEU A 266 13.05 -12.26 3.96
C LEU A 266 13.74 -12.27 2.60
N LEU A 267 13.42 -11.32 1.73
CA LEU A 267 14.06 -11.13 0.42
C LEU A 267 15.04 -9.96 0.49
N ARG A 268 16.22 -10.14 -0.12
CA ARG A 268 17.17 -9.08 -0.40
C ARG A 268 17.49 -9.08 -1.90
N LEU A 269 17.21 -7.98 -2.58
CA LEU A 269 17.46 -7.77 -4.00
C LEU A 269 18.51 -6.67 -4.19
N GLU A 270 19.64 -7.01 -4.74
CA GLU A 270 20.68 -6.06 -5.15
C GLU A 270 20.27 -5.40 -6.46
N LEU A 271 20.00 -4.10 -6.44
CA LEU A 271 19.44 -3.39 -7.59
C LEU A 271 20.42 -3.19 -8.73
N SER A 272 21.71 -3.12 -8.42
CA SER A 272 22.76 -2.92 -9.43
C SER A 272 23.02 -4.15 -10.28
N THR A 273 22.82 -5.35 -9.71
CA THR A 273 23.13 -6.64 -10.34
C THR A 273 21.90 -7.48 -10.66
N GLY A 274 20.75 -7.19 -10.02
CA GLY A 274 19.56 -8.04 -10.05
C GLY A 274 19.70 -9.34 -9.26
N VAL A 275 20.79 -9.49 -8.48
CA VAL A 275 20.98 -10.67 -7.64
C VAL A 275 20.03 -10.61 -6.47
N ALA A 276 19.17 -11.61 -6.36
CA ALA A 276 18.22 -11.74 -5.26
C ALA A 276 18.54 -12.97 -4.40
N GLN A 277 18.36 -12.82 -3.10
CA GLN A 277 18.55 -13.83 -2.07
C GLN A 277 17.35 -13.87 -1.13
N ILE A 278 17.02 -15.06 -0.62
CA ILE A 278 15.88 -15.25 0.25
C ILE A 278 16.20 -16.18 1.41
N VAL A 279 15.55 -15.93 2.55
CA VAL A 279 15.39 -16.88 3.66
C VAL A 279 13.91 -17.22 3.76
N ASN A 280 13.57 -18.51 3.92
CA ASN A 280 12.22 -18.98 4.18
C ASN A 280 12.14 -19.69 5.53
N ALA A 281 11.55 -19.04 6.51
CA ALA A 281 11.34 -19.54 7.87
C ALA A 281 9.91 -20.08 8.03
N GLY A 282 9.62 -21.25 7.47
CA GLY A 282 8.35 -21.96 7.65
C GLY A 282 7.17 -21.37 6.88
N HIS A 283 7.40 -20.50 5.92
CA HIS A 283 6.34 -19.74 5.23
C HIS A 283 5.96 -20.36 3.88
N THR A 284 4.75 -20.02 3.39
CA THR A 284 4.23 -20.45 2.07
C THR A 284 5.18 -20.07 0.94
N LEU A 285 5.21 -20.90 -0.13
CA LEU A 285 6.08 -20.62 -1.28
C LEU A 285 5.55 -19.45 -2.11
N PRO A 286 6.44 -18.56 -2.59
CA PRO A 286 6.01 -17.44 -3.43
C PRO A 286 5.64 -17.90 -4.84
N LEU A 287 4.72 -17.19 -5.47
CA LEU A 287 4.35 -17.39 -6.87
C LEU A 287 5.16 -16.48 -7.78
N ARG A 288 5.54 -16.99 -8.94
CA ARG A 288 6.15 -16.22 -10.02
C ARG A 288 5.31 -16.30 -11.28
N LEU A 289 4.94 -15.15 -11.81
CA LEU A 289 4.42 -15.01 -13.16
C LEU A 289 5.56 -14.59 -14.09
N ARG A 290 5.88 -15.46 -15.06
CA ARG A 290 6.88 -15.22 -16.11
C ARG A 290 6.33 -15.70 -17.44
N ASN A 291 6.36 -14.86 -18.48
CA ASN A 291 5.88 -15.21 -19.83
C ASN A 291 4.44 -15.80 -19.84
N GLY A 292 3.55 -15.25 -19.03
CA GLY A 292 2.16 -15.70 -18.92
C GLY A 292 1.94 -17.02 -18.15
N LYS A 293 3.00 -17.62 -17.60
CA LYS A 293 2.92 -18.83 -16.79
C LYS A 293 3.16 -18.49 -15.32
N VAL A 294 2.25 -18.98 -14.47
CA VAL A 294 2.42 -18.90 -13.01
C VAL A 294 2.97 -20.22 -12.49
N GLU A 295 3.96 -20.13 -11.61
CA GLU A 295 4.57 -21.28 -10.93
C GLU A 295 4.98 -20.91 -9.51
N GLU A 296 4.96 -21.89 -8.60
CA GLU A 296 5.57 -21.74 -7.29
C GLU A 296 7.10 -21.73 -7.42
N ILE A 297 7.76 -20.87 -6.65
CA ILE A 297 9.22 -20.88 -6.57
C ILE A 297 9.64 -21.85 -5.47
N GLU A 298 10.25 -22.96 -5.86
CA GLU A 298 10.74 -23.95 -4.91
C GLU A 298 11.88 -23.38 -4.05
N LEU A 299 11.68 -23.43 -2.74
CA LEU A 299 12.62 -22.99 -1.71
C LEU A 299 12.74 -24.07 -0.64
N ALA A 300 13.92 -24.21 -0.05
CA ALA A 300 14.04 -24.95 1.18
C ALA A 300 13.29 -24.21 2.30
N VAL A 301 12.41 -24.88 2.96
CA VAL A 301 11.59 -24.35 4.06
C VAL A 301 12.24 -24.78 5.38
N GLU A 302 12.59 -23.81 6.21
CA GLU A 302 13.24 -24.02 7.49
C GLU A 302 12.26 -23.87 8.66
N ALA A 303 12.73 -24.09 9.88
CA ALA A 303 11.90 -23.86 11.06
C ALA A 303 11.49 -22.38 11.17
N PRO A 304 10.25 -22.07 11.61
CA PRO A 304 9.80 -20.71 11.89
C PRO A 304 10.71 -19.95 12.87
N PHE A 305 10.66 -18.64 12.83
CA PHE A 305 11.35 -17.79 13.79
C PHE A 305 10.85 -18.02 15.22
N GLY A 306 11.76 -18.10 16.17
CA GLY A 306 11.46 -18.29 17.59
C GLY A 306 11.42 -19.74 18.05
N VAL A 307 11.40 -20.73 17.13
CA VAL A 307 11.33 -22.17 17.47
C VAL A 307 12.67 -22.72 17.94
N LEU A 308 13.76 -22.35 17.26
CA LEU A 308 15.11 -22.89 17.52
C LEU A 308 16.08 -21.74 17.79
N PRO A 309 16.35 -21.40 19.05
CA PRO A 309 17.36 -20.38 19.40
C PRO A 309 18.73 -20.70 18.82
N GLY A 310 19.45 -19.70 18.36
CA GLY A 310 20.80 -19.86 17.79
C GLY A 310 20.83 -20.55 16.43
N LYS A 311 19.68 -20.70 15.74
CA LYS A 311 19.63 -21.32 14.44
C LYS A 311 20.26 -20.42 13.36
N ASP A 312 21.19 -21.03 12.60
CA ASP A 312 21.69 -20.45 11.36
C ASP A 312 20.68 -20.69 10.23
N PHE A 313 20.19 -19.62 9.62
CA PHE A 313 19.27 -19.71 8.46
C PHE A 313 20.03 -19.79 7.16
N GLN A 314 19.56 -20.66 6.27
CA GLN A 314 20.13 -20.79 4.94
C GLN A 314 19.65 -19.65 4.03
N VAL A 315 20.59 -18.86 3.56
CA VAL A 315 20.35 -17.90 2.48
C VAL A 315 20.36 -18.63 1.15
N GLN A 316 19.28 -18.55 0.41
CA GLN A 316 19.09 -19.21 -0.87
C GLN A 316 19.14 -18.20 -2.02
N PRO A 317 19.70 -18.56 -3.19
CA PRO A 317 19.52 -17.73 -4.38
C PRO A 317 18.05 -17.69 -4.77
N PHE A 318 17.58 -16.51 -5.15
CA PHE A 318 16.23 -16.31 -5.64
C PHE A 318 16.29 -15.93 -7.12
N PRO A 319 15.89 -16.84 -8.05
CA PRO A 319 16.04 -16.63 -9.48
C PRO A 319 15.04 -15.59 -10.00
N LEU A 320 15.54 -14.40 -10.32
CA LEU A 320 14.75 -13.26 -10.77
C LEU A 320 15.28 -12.78 -12.14
N GLU A 321 14.38 -12.60 -13.10
CA GLU A 321 14.66 -12.07 -14.42
C GLU A 321 13.81 -10.84 -14.71
N PRO A 322 14.31 -9.90 -15.54
CA PRO A 322 13.49 -8.77 -15.97
C PRO A 322 12.19 -9.22 -16.63
N GLY A 323 11.06 -8.64 -16.16
CA GLY A 323 9.71 -9.02 -16.59
C GLY A 323 9.02 -10.01 -15.64
N ASP A 324 9.69 -10.47 -14.59
CA ASP A 324 9.07 -11.29 -13.57
C ASP A 324 8.13 -10.47 -12.69
N ARG A 325 6.99 -11.06 -12.36
CA ARG A 325 6.13 -10.67 -11.25
C ARG A 325 6.21 -11.73 -10.18
N ILE A 326 6.56 -11.33 -8.97
CA ILE A 326 6.62 -12.21 -7.79
C ILE A 326 5.51 -11.82 -6.84
N VAL A 327 4.79 -12.82 -6.34
CA VAL A 327 3.75 -12.60 -5.32
C VAL A 327 4.06 -13.46 -4.11
N PHE A 328 4.31 -12.81 -2.99
CA PHE A 328 4.40 -13.42 -1.68
C PHE A 328 3.02 -13.41 -1.04
N LEU A 329 2.65 -14.50 -0.35
CA LEU A 329 1.32 -14.70 0.21
C LEU A 329 1.43 -15.31 1.61
N THR A 330 0.54 -14.93 2.50
CA THR A 330 0.29 -15.70 3.73
C THR A 330 -0.75 -16.79 3.47
N ASP A 331 -0.89 -17.74 4.39
CA ASP A 331 -1.79 -18.88 4.22
C ASP A 331 -3.28 -18.49 4.24
N GLY A 332 -3.65 -17.35 4.87
CA GLY A 332 -5.00 -16.81 4.78
C GLY A 332 -5.49 -16.52 3.36
N MET A 333 -4.56 -16.29 2.41
CA MET A 333 -4.88 -16.21 0.98
C MET A 333 -5.21 -17.57 0.34
N LEU A 334 -4.82 -18.67 0.98
CA LEU A 334 -4.91 -20.06 0.48
C LEU A 334 -5.84 -20.93 1.31
N GLU A 335 -6.51 -20.39 2.32
CA GLU A 335 -7.36 -21.09 3.24
C GLU A 335 -8.48 -21.92 2.57
N ARG A 336 -9.01 -22.93 3.30
CA ARG A 336 -10.04 -23.86 2.81
C ARG A 336 -11.32 -23.17 2.36
N ASN A 337 -11.73 -22.09 3.00
CA ASN A 337 -12.89 -21.29 2.59
C ASN A 337 -12.60 -20.42 1.36
N ALA A 338 -11.33 -20.10 1.07
CA ALA A 338 -10.87 -19.51 -0.18
C ALA A 338 -10.49 -20.56 -1.24
N ALA A 339 -10.55 -21.87 -0.93
CA ALA A 339 -10.15 -22.96 -1.84
C ALA A 339 -10.91 -23.02 -3.19
N ALA A 340 -11.99 -22.26 -3.33
CA ALA A 340 -12.68 -22.08 -4.61
C ALA A 340 -11.94 -21.10 -5.54
N LEU A 341 -10.98 -20.33 -5.00
CA LEU A 341 -10.16 -19.36 -5.77
C LEU A 341 -8.87 -20.04 -6.24
N ASP A 342 -8.73 -20.13 -7.56
CA ASP A 342 -7.43 -20.44 -8.17
C ASP A 342 -6.59 -19.16 -8.23
N VAL A 343 -5.77 -18.96 -7.18
CA VAL A 343 -4.90 -17.77 -7.06
C VAL A 343 -3.93 -17.68 -8.23
N ALA A 344 -3.42 -18.82 -8.73
CA ALA A 344 -2.51 -18.82 -9.87
C ALA A 344 -3.21 -18.37 -11.17
N ALA A 345 -4.43 -18.85 -11.41
CA ALA A 345 -5.23 -18.41 -12.56
C ALA A 345 -5.60 -16.92 -12.45
N ALA A 346 -5.97 -16.45 -11.25
CA ALA A 346 -6.29 -15.04 -11.02
C ALA A 346 -5.04 -14.15 -11.22
N LEU A 347 -3.87 -14.59 -10.76
CA LEU A 347 -2.60 -13.90 -11.00
C LEU A 347 -2.26 -13.85 -12.48
N ALA A 348 -2.44 -14.94 -13.23
CA ALA A 348 -2.21 -14.95 -14.67
C ALA A 348 -3.15 -13.97 -15.41
N ALA A 349 -4.41 -13.89 -14.99
CA ALA A 349 -5.40 -12.97 -15.57
C ALA A 349 -5.08 -11.49 -15.29
N SER A 350 -4.31 -11.21 -14.25
CA SER A 350 -3.89 -9.85 -13.85
C SER A 350 -2.52 -9.42 -14.42
N ALA A 351 -1.99 -10.13 -15.43
CA ALA A 351 -0.64 -9.92 -15.96
C ALA A 351 -0.36 -8.47 -16.41
N ASP A 352 -1.37 -7.83 -17.01
CA ASP A 352 -1.26 -6.46 -17.56
C ASP A 352 -1.63 -5.36 -16.53
N LEU A 353 -1.94 -5.74 -15.29
CA LEU A 353 -2.30 -4.78 -14.26
C LEU A 353 -1.06 -4.26 -13.52
N HIS A 354 -1.13 -3.00 -13.08
CA HIS A 354 -0.15 -2.47 -12.13
C HIS A 354 -0.16 -3.28 -10.82
N PRO A 355 0.97 -3.52 -10.15
CA PRO A 355 1.03 -4.28 -8.89
C PRO A 355 0.00 -3.86 -7.83
N ARG A 356 -0.29 -2.56 -7.69
CA ARG A 356 -1.36 -2.06 -6.81
C ARG A 356 -2.72 -2.65 -7.17
N GLU A 357 -3.07 -2.69 -8.46
CA GLU A 357 -4.33 -3.27 -8.92
C GLU A 357 -4.35 -4.79 -8.75
N VAL A 358 -3.20 -5.45 -8.94
CA VAL A 358 -3.07 -6.91 -8.71
C VAL A 358 -3.44 -7.27 -7.28
N VAL A 359 -2.85 -6.57 -6.30
CA VAL A 359 -3.13 -6.89 -4.89
C VAL A 359 -4.58 -6.57 -4.51
N HIS A 360 -5.18 -5.52 -5.06
CA HIS A 360 -6.60 -5.22 -4.84
C HIS A 360 -7.53 -6.25 -5.49
N GLU A 361 -7.26 -6.66 -6.74
CA GLU A 361 -8.08 -7.66 -7.45
C GLU A 361 -8.01 -9.04 -6.78
N LEU A 362 -6.81 -9.50 -6.41
CA LEU A 362 -6.63 -10.76 -5.70
C LEU A 362 -7.28 -10.70 -4.31
N GLY A 363 -7.10 -9.60 -3.57
CA GLY A 363 -7.75 -9.40 -2.28
C GLY A 363 -9.27 -9.41 -2.39
N ALA A 364 -9.83 -8.69 -3.37
CA ALA A 364 -11.28 -8.70 -3.64
C ALA A 364 -11.77 -10.10 -4.04
N ALA A 365 -10.96 -10.89 -4.78
CA ALA A 365 -11.31 -12.25 -5.15
C ALA A 365 -11.37 -13.19 -3.92
N VAL A 366 -10.40 -13.08 -3.00
CA VAL A 366 -10.41 -13.82 -1.73
C VAL A 366 -11.63 -13.46 -0.90
N LEU A 367 -11.92 -12.17 -0.73
CA LEU A 367 -13.08 -11.72 0.03
C LEU A 367 -14.41 -12.17 -0.58
N ARG A 368 -14.53 -12.19 -1.91
CA ARG A 368 -15.70 -12.76 -2.58
C ARG A 368 -15.82 -14.27 -2.34
N ALA A 369 -14.71 -15.01 -2.44
CA ALA A 369 -14.70 -16.46 -2.23
C ALA A 369 -15.05 -16.86 -0.79
N THR A 370 -14.64 -16.06 0.19
CA THR A 370 -14.91 -16.27 1.62
C THR A 370 -16.22 -15.64 2.11
N GLY A 371 -16.93 -14.90 1.25
CA GLY A 371 -18.10 -14.12 1.63
C GLY A 371 -17.80 -12.98 2.61
N GLY A 372 -16.55 -12.53 2.65
CA GLY A 372 -16.06 -11.49 3.57
C GLY A 372 -15.76 -12.00 4.99
N ASP A 373 -15.88 -13.31 5.25
CA ASP A 373 -15.60 -13.93 6.55
C ASP A 373 -14.24 -14.64 6.50
N LEU A 374 -13.17 -13.87 6.61
CA LEU A 374 -11.81 -14.40 6.74
C LEU A 374 -11.63 -15.06 8.10
N LYS A 375 -11.02 -16.24 8.10
CA LYS A 375 -10.68 -16.97 9.33
C LYS A 375 -9.29 -16.68 9.83
N ASP A 376 -8.42 -16.25 8.93
CA ASP A 376 -7.09 -15.73 9.21
C ASP A 376 -6.83 -14.47 8.42
N ASP A 377 -5.85 -13.68 8.82
CA ASP A 377 -5.41 -12.50 8.07
C ASP A 377 -4.97 -12.91 6.67
N ALA A 378 -5.31 -12.11 5.68
CA ALA A 378 -4.91 -12.35 4.31
C ALA A 378 -3.94 -11.25 3.87
N THR A 379 -2.71 -11.63 3.57
CA THR A 379 -1.64 -10.68 3.22
C THR A 379 -0.94 -11.09 1.95
N MET A 380 -0.60 -10.11 1.14
CA MET A 380 0.23 -10.32 -0.05
C MET A 380 1.16 -9.14 -0.33
N VAL A 381 2.27 -9.45 -1.00
CA VAL A 381 3.19 -8.48 -1.59
C VAL A 381 3.44 -8.88 -3.04
N CYS A 382 3.15 -7.97 -3.96
CA CYS A 382 3.41 -8.11 -5.39
C CYS A 382 4.64 -7.27 -5.75
N LEU A 383 5.62 -7.89 -6.40
CA LEU A 383 6.86 -7.25 -6.85
C LEU A 383 7.05 -7.50 -8.35
N ASP A 384 6.98 -6.45 -9.15
CA ASP A 384 7.41 -6.47 -10.55
C ASP A 384 8.87 -6.06 -10.66
N TRP A 385 9.68 -6.90 -11.28
CA TRP A 385 11.08 -6.64 -11.53
C TRP A 385 11.33 -6.31 -12.99
N TYR A 386 11.77 -5.10 -13.27
CA TYR A 386 12.07 -4.65 -14.64
C TYR A 386 13.54 -4.76 -14.99
N GLY A 387 14.40 -4.84 -13.97
CA GLY A 387 15.85 -4.96 -14.16
C GLY A 387 16.49 -3.74 -14.80
N GLY A 388 17.69 -3.98 -15.33
CA GLY A 388 18.47 -2.96 -16.03
C GLY A 388 19.24 -2.02 -15.10
N PRO A 389 20.02 -1.08 -15.68
CA PRO A 389 20.75 -0.09 -14.89
C PRO A 389 19.77 0.83 -14.16
N PRO A 390 20.22 1.48 -13.06
CA PRO A 390 19.40 2.47 -12.38
C PRO A 390 18.91 3.50 -13.39
N ARG A 391 17.60 3.57 -13.58
CA ARG A 391 16.95 4.55 -14.46
C ARG A 391 16.25 5.58 -13.62
N GLY A 392 16.26 6.83 -14.11
CA GLY A 392 15.31 7.80 -13.65
C GLY A 392 13.90 7.22 -13.87
N ARG A 393 13.02 7.40 -12.90
CA ARG A 393 11.62 7.05 -13.04
C ARG A 393 10.97 8.04 -14.01
N SER A 394 10.24 7.56 -15.02
CA SER A 394 9.27 8.38 -15.72
C SER A 394 8.11 8.62 -14.76
N THR A 395 7.71 9.87 -14.58
CA THR A 395 6.64 10.19 -13.65
C THR A 395 5.85 11.40 -14.13
N GLU A 396 4.55 11.25 -14.10
CA GLU A 396 3.59 12.34 -14.19
C GLU A 396 2.73 12.32 -12.91
N PHE A 397 2.71 13.46 -12.21
CA PHE A 397 1.86 13.68 -11.02
C PHE A 397 1.92 12.56 -9.97
N GLY A 398 3.12 11.97 -9.80
CA GLY A 398 3.37 10.96 -8.75
C GLY A 398 3.29 9.51 -9.17
N ALA A 399 2.83 9.20 -10.38
CA ALA A 399 2.80 7.85 -10.95
C ALA A 399 3.63 7.75 -12.23
N ASP A 400 4.01 6.52 -12.61
CA ASP A 400 4.60 6.21 -13.91
C ASP A 400 3.45 5.90 -14.90
N PRO A 401 3.18 6.80 -15.88
CA PRO A 401 2.04 6.62 -16.80
C PRO A 401 2.16 5.38 -17.68
N ASP A 402 3.41 4.95 -17.99
CA ASP A 402 3.66 3.77 -18.83
C ASP A 402 3.36 2.45 -18.09
N ARG A 403 3.18 2.51 -16.78
CA ARG A 403 2.94 1.35 -15.90
C ARG A 403 1.54 1.34 -15.28
N ALA A 404 0.82 2.44 -15.37
CA ALA A 404 -0.56 2.50 -14.91
C ALA A 404 -1.42 1.48 -15.67
N SER A 405 -2.43 0.92 -14.99
CA SER A 405 -3.35 -0.02 -15.63
C SER A 405 -4.21 0.68 -16.68
N ALA A 406 -4.58 -0.05 -17.73
CA ALA A 406 -5.54 0.42 -18.71
C ALA A 406 -6.92 0.65 -18.04
N PRO A 407 -7.79 1.48 -18.64
CA PRO A 407 -9.19 1.57 -18.23
C PRO A 407 -9.86 0.19 -18.19
N ALA A 408 -10.80 0.01 -17.26
CA ALA A 408 -11.54 -1.25 -17.11
C ALA A 408 -12.52 -1.49 -18.25
#